data_7c258fbc27c220ed6ec7ad6b961b917a
#
_entry.id   7c258fbc27c220ed6ec7ad6b961b917a
#
_cell.length_a   1.000
_cell.length_b   1.000
_cell.length_c   1.000
_cell.angle_alpha   90.00
_cell.angle_beta   90.00
_cell.angle_gamma   90.00
#
_symmetry.space_group_name_H-M   'P 1'
#
loop_
_entity.id
_entity.type
_entity.pdbx_description
1 polymer ?
#
loop_
_entity_poly.entity_id
_entity_poly.type
_entity_poly.pdbx_seq_one_letter_code
_entity_poly.pdbx_strand_id
1 'polypeptide(L)'
;MKTTPVKIIIMCLAVILFIGLFVSCASKPEATTAPPPTIITDQLGRTVELPANPQRIISLAPSNTEILFALGLGDRIVGVTDYDNYPPEAKTKPSVGEYVNPNIEGIVAMNPDLILGTEAQSAEYYQQIESRGLKIVAISPKTFDEVLDSITLIGKITGADKAAAALTASMEKRIKAVTDKTAKLSEAQKPSVFYILWDDPLMTAGKGTFTDEMITKAGGVNIFGDLESYPTVSLENVLAADPQIMVAGVGTNEGEQEPFQFITGEARLQDTSARQNNRVYSINMDIVSRPGPRIVDALEQFAHIIHPELFS
;
A
#
# COMPACT_ATOMS: atom_id res chain seq x y z
N MET A 1 42.80 69.49 -55.60
CA MET A 1 43.69 68.31 -55.47
C MET A 1 42.79 67.13 -55.10
N LYS A 2 42.77 66.08 -55.97
CA LYS A 2 41.87 64.96 -55.98
C LYS A 2 42.32 63.96 -54.92
N THR A 3 41.54 63.69 -53.89
CA THR A 3 41.79 62.62 -52.93
C THR A 3 40.85 61.40 -53.24
N THR A 4 41.45 60.44 -53.64
CA THR A 4 41.28 59.14 -54.14
C THR A 4 40.09 58.29 -53.59
N PRO A 5 39.35 57.53 -54.46
CA PRO A 5 38.27 56.64 -54.11
C PRO A 5 38.74 55.34 -53.40
N VAL A 6 40.03 55.12 -53.18
CA VAL A 6 40.58 53.87 -52.61
C VAL A 6 40.29 53.71 -51.11
N LYS A 7 40.17 54.81 -50.34
CA LYS A 7 39.86 54.70 -48.89
C LYS A 7 38.40 54.30 -48.59
N ILE A 8 37.47 54.62 -49.51
CA ILE A 8 36.05 54.26 -49.34
C ILE A 8 35.84 52.77 -49.67
N ILE A 9 36.58 52.21 -50.62
CA ILE A 9 36.47 50.78 -50.99
C ILE A 9 37.03 49.89 -49.89
N ILE A 10 38.12 50.28 -49.21
CA ILE A 10 38.67 49.51 -48.06
C ILE A 10 37.75 49.54 -46.85
N MET A 11 37.04 50.66 -46.62
CA MET A 11 36.12 50.79 -45.51
C MET A 11 34.82 50.00 -45.73
N CYS A 12 34.36 49.87 -46.98
CA CYS A 12 33.23 49.01 -47.35
C CYS A 12 33.57 47.51 -47.28
N LEU A 13 34.78 47.09 -47.61
CA LEU A 13 35.23 45.70 -47.49
C LEU A 13 35.41 45.26 -46.02
N ALA A 14 35.84 46.16 -45.13
CA ALA A 14 35.99 45.88 -43.70
C ALA A 14 34.60 45.71 -43.01
N VAL A 15 33.58 46.47 -43.44
CA VAL A 15 32.21 46.33 -42.88
C VAL A 15 31.51 45.05 -43.38
N ILE A 16 31.79 44.57 -44.57
CA ILE A 16 31.25 43.31 -45.12
C ILE A 16 31.92 42.10 -44.45
N LEU A 17 33.19 42.16 -44.06
CA LEU A 17 33.89 41.10 -43.35
C LEU A 17 33.46 40.94 -41.87
N PHE A 18 32.90 42.01 -41.27
CA PHE A 18 32.43 41.96 -39.86
C PHE A 18 30.97 41.51 -39.72
N ILE A 19 30.18 41.47 -40.81
CA ILE A 19 28.77 40.99 -40.80
C ILE A 19 28.70 39.46 -41.01
N GLY A 20 29.79 38.82 -41.46
CA GLY A 20 29.86 37.40 -41.77
C GLY A 20 30.15 36.48 -40.56
N LEU A 21 30.39 37.00 -39.34
CA LEU A 21 30.82 36.22 -38.17
C LEU A 21 29.74 36.07 -37.06
N PHE A 22 28.52 36.55 -37.27
CA PHE A 22 27.36 36.23 -36.45
C PHE A 22 26.46 35.17 -37.15
N VAL A 23 27.06 34.09 -37.66
CA VAL A 23 26.32 32.85 -37.81
C VAL A 23 26.14 32.31 -36.39
N SER A 24 25.14 32.84 -35.70
CA SER A 24 24.58 32.27 -34.48
C SER A 24 24.37 30.79 -34.75
N CYS A 25 25.15 29.93 -34.12
CA CYS A 25 24.73 28.57 -33.87
C CYS A 25 23.43 28.64 -33.03
N ALA A 26 22.31 28.80 -33.71
CA ALA A 26 21.02 28.40 -33.13
C ALA A 26 21.18 26.89 -32.97
N SER A 27 21.63 26.45 -31.80
CA SER A 27 21.47 25.09 -31.35
C SER A 27 19.99 24.80 -31.43
N LYS A 28 19.64 23.97 -32.44
CA LYS A 28 18.30 23.40 -32.56
C LYS A 28 17.96 22.89 -31.16
N PRO A 29 16.81 23.24 -30.57
CA PRO A 29 16.42 22.64 -29.31
C PRO A 29 16.47 21.14 -29.53
N GLU A 30 17.37 20.47 -28.82
CA GLU A 30 17.42 19.03 -28.77
C GLU A 30 16.03 18.63 -28.28
N ALA A 31 15.23 18.02 -29.16
CA ALA A 31 13.93 17.52 -28.79
C ALA A 31 14.19 16.54 -27.66
N THR A 32 13.89 16.95 -26.43
CA THR A 32 13.96 16.08 -25.26
C THR A 32 12.99 14.94 -25.57
N THR A 33 13.50 13.86 -26.13
CA THR A 33 12.70 12.66 -26.33
C THR A 33 12.23 12.23 -24.94
N ALA A 34 10.93 12.22 -24.75
CA ALA A 34 10.35 11.69 -23.52
C ALA A 34 10.98 10.30 -23.27
N PRO A 35 11.36 10.00 -22.04
CA PRO A 35 11.91 8.68 -21.72
C PRO A 35 10.93 7.60 -22.20
N PRO A 36 11.43 6.44 -22.66
CA PRO A 36 10.58 5.37 -23.17
C PRO A 36 9.60 4.92 -22.11
N PRO A 37 8.39 4.48 -22.52
CA PRO A 37 7.38 3.98 -21.58
C PRO A 37 7.91 2.77 -20.80
N THR A 38 7.48 2.61 -19.57
CA THR A 38 7.81 1.46 -18.74
C THR A 38 6.73 0.40 -18.90
N ILE A 39 7.12 -0.81 -19.34
CA ILE A 39 6.19 -1.95 -19.43
C ILE A 39 6.37 -2.81 -18.18
N ILE A 40 5.27 -3.12 -17.50
CA ILE A 40 5.24 -3.97 -16.31
C ILE A 40 4.16 -5.05 -16.44
N THR A 41 4.29 -6.08 -15.61
CA THR A 41 3.18 -6.99 -15.28
C THR A 41 2.71 -6.62 -13.86
N ASP A 42 1.42 -6.34 -13.70
CA ASP A 42 0.82 -6.02 -12.41
C ASP A 42 0.45 -7.29 -11.61
N GLN A 43 -0.04 -7.10 -10.38
CA GLN A 43 -0.33 -8.23 -9.49
C GLN A 43 -1.61 -9.01 -9.84
N LEU A 44 -2.38 -8.57 -10.85
CA LEU A 44 -3.43 -9.37 -11.49
C LEU A 44 -2.96 -10.05 -12.79
N GLY A 45 -1.64 -10.02 -13.09
CA GLY A 45 -1.04 -10.64 -14.26
C GLY A 45 -1.25 -9.87 -15.56
N ARG A 46 -1.70 -8.61 -15.52
CA ARG A 46 -1.94 -7.77 -16.70
C ARG A 46 -0.67 -7.02 -17.10
N THR A 47 -0.42 -6.95 -18.39
CA THR A 47 0.67 -6.13 -18.94
C THR A 47 0.18 -4.70 -19.11
N VAL A 48 0.87 -3.75 -18.49
CA VAL A 48 0.52 -2.32 -18.51
C VAL A 48 1.70 -1.50 -18.99
N GLU A 49 1.46 -0.63 -19.98
CA GLU A 49 2.42 0.34 -20.47
C GLU A 49 2.16 1.69 -19.79
N LEU A 50 3.15 2.21 -19.09
CA LEU A 50 3.05 3.39 -18.22
C LEU A 50 3.91 4.55 -18.75
N PRO A 51 3.48 5.81 -18.56
CA PRO A 51 4.36 6.95 -18.79
C PRO A 51 5.52 6.91 -17.80
N ALA A 52 6.66 7.43 -18.23
CA ALA A 52 7.80 7.58 -17.33
C ALA A 52 7.48 8.60 -16.24
N ASN A 53 7.71 8.23 -14.98
CA ASN A 53 7.63 9.10 -13.82
C ASN A 53 6.27 9.86 -13.69
N PRO A 54 5.15 9.15 -13.47
CA PRO A 54 3.82 9.75 -13.35
C PRO A 54 3.77 10.79 -12.23
N GLN A 55 3.13 11.94 -12.50
CA GLN A 55 3.05 13.08 -11.58
C GLN A 55 1.65 13.27 -10.97
N ARG A 56 0.63 12.65 -11.55
CA ARG A 56 -0.77 12.76 -11.13
C ARG A 56 -1.31 11.35 -10.86
N ILE A 57 -1.30 10.98 -9.60
CA ILE A 57 -1.62 9.61 -9.18
C ILE A 57 -2.97 9.60 -8.47
N ILE A 58 -3.85 8.70 -8.86
CA ILE A 58 -5.06 8.36 -8.09
C ILE A 58 -4.82 7.02 -7.39
N SER A 59 -5.16 6.98 -6.11
CA SER A 59 -5.12 5.77 -5.31
C SER A 59 -6.54 5.28 -5.02
N LEU A 60 -6.85 4.06 -5.40
CA LEU A 60 -8.16 3.43 -5.20
C LEU A 60 -8.18 2.48 -3.99
N ALA A 61 -7.19 2.60 -3.09
CA ALA A 61 -7.15 1.82 -1.86
C ALA A 61 -6.33 2.51 -0.77
N PRO A 62 -6.76 2.45 0.51
CA PRO A 62 -5.98 2.99 1.62
C PRO A 62 -4.54 2.48 1.70
N SER A 63 -4.31 1.18 1.43
CA SER A 63 -2.96 0.60 1.41
C SER A 63 -2.04 1.25 0.38
N ASN A 64 -2.54 1.50 -0.83
CA ASN A 64 -1.79 2.16 -1.90
C ASN A 64 -1.46 3.61 -1.51
N THR A 65 -2.41 4.31 -0.90
CA THR A 65 -2.22 5.67 -0.40
C THR A 65 -1.12 5.72 0.67
N GLU A 66 -1.15 4.79 1.62
CA GLU A 66 -0.12 4.68 2.66
C GLU A 66 1.27 4.42 2.06
N ILE A 67 1.38 3.55 1.05
CA ILE A 67 2.65 3.32 0.34
C ILE A 67 3.12 4.60 -0.35
N LEU A 68 2.24 5.28 -1.12
CA LEU A 68 2.60 6.52 -1.81
C LEU A 68 3.11 7.60 -0.86
N PHE A 69 2.44 7.81 0.27
CA PHE A 69 2.92 8.75 1.29
C PHE A 69 4.24 8.33 1.90
N ALA A 70 4.43 7.05 2.22
CA ALA A 70 5.67 6.52 2.78
C ALA A 70 6.86 6.65 1.80
N LEU A 71 6.59 6.66 0.49
CA LEU A 71 7.58 6.90 -0.56
C LEU A 71 7.84 8.39 -0.82
N GLY A 72 7.18 9.30 -0.10
CA GLY A 72 7.31 10.75 -0.30
C GLY A 72 6.58 11.28 -1.53
N LEU A 73 5.58 10.56 -2.02
CA LEU A 73 4.82 10.90 -3.23
C LEU A 73 3.46 11.57 -2.94
N GLY A 74 3.23 11.99 -1.70
CA GLY A 74 1.97 12.59 -1.26
C GLY A 74 1.51 13.77 -2.13
N ASP A 75 2.44 14.61 -2.61
CA ASP A 75 2.12 15.76 -3.48
C ASP A 75 1.66 15.34 -4.88
N ARG A 76 1.97 14.13 -5.32
CA ARG A 76 1.51 13.59 -6.61
C ARG A 76 0.12 12.98 -6.53
N ILE A 77 -0.42 12.75 -5.32
CA ILE A 77 -1.76 12.18 -5.14
C ILE A 77 -2.80 13.25 -5.43
N VAL A 78 -3.59 13.04 -6.48
CA VAL A 78 -4.66 13.94 -6.93
C VAL A 78 -6.06 13.44 -6.60
N GLY A 79 -6.20 12.16 -6.18
CA GLY A 79 -7.46 11.57 -5.75
C GLY A 79 -7.25 10.31 -4.93
N VAL A 80 -8.16 10.09 -3.96
CA VAL A 80 -8.19 8.94 -3.04
C VAL A 80 -9.63 8.46 -2.85
N THR A 81 -9.85 7.32 -2.20
CA THR A 81 -11.21 6.87 -1.85
C THR A 81 -11.70 7.51 -0.54
N ASP A 82 -12.99 7.32 -0.22
CA ASP A 82 -13.58 7.80 1.03
C ASP A 82 -13.00 7.13 2.29
N TYR A 83 -12.29 6.00 2.12
CA TYR A 83 -11.71 5.21 3.21
C TYR A 83 -10.25 5.56 3.53
N ASP A 84 -9.65 6.51 2.80
CA ASP A 84 -8.26 6.91 2.93
C ASP A 84 -8.09 7.89 4.09
N ASN A 85 -7.71 7.39 5.26
CA ASN A 85 -7.62 8.15 6.50
C ASN A 85 -6.20 8.26 7.08
N TYR A 86 -5.21 7.62 6.46
CA TYR A 86 -3.82 7.63 6.92
C TYR A 86 -2.82 7.81 5.74
N PRO A 87 -1.77 8.62 5.93
CA PRO A 87 -1.58 9.53 7.06
C PRO A 87 -2.69 10.60 7.12
N PRO A 88 -2.75 11.45 8.17
CA PRO A 88 -3.83 12.46 8.29
C PRO A 88 -3.99 13.35 7.05
N GLU A 89 -2.90 13.59 6.32
CA GLU A 89 -2.86 14.37 5.08
C GLU A 89 -3.68 13.71 3.95
N ALA A 90 -3.88 12.41 3.98
CA ALA A 90 -4.71 11.70 2.99
C ALA A 90 -6.15 12.23 2.98
N LYS A 91 -6.68 12.60 4.16
CA LYS A 91 -8.02 13.19 4.30
C LYS A 91 -8.20 14.55 3.61
N THR A 92 -7.11 15.20 3.24
CA THR A 92 -7.13 16.50 2.52
C THR A 92 -7.21 16.32 1.01
N LYS A 93 -7.04 15.11 0.50
CA LYS A 93 -7.07 14.82 -0.93
C LYS A 93 -8.50 14.73 -1.44
N PRO A 94 -8.77 15.13 -2.69
CA PRO A 94 -10.10 14.96 -3.30
C PRO A 94 -10.51 13.47 -3.31
N SER A 95 -11.79 13.21 -2.97
CA SER A 95 -12.34 11.86 -3.02
C SER A 95 -12.79 11.50 -4.43
N VAL A 96 -12.60 10.24 -4.82
CA VAL A 96 -13.19 9.60 -5.99
C VAL A 96 -14.33 8.64 -5.61
N GLY A 97 -14.78 8.66 -4.36
CA GLY A 97 -15.88 7.86 -3.85
C GLY A 97 -15.45 6.54 -3.23
N GLU A 98 -16.29 5.53 -3.37
CA GLU A 98 -16.15 4.25 -2.70
C GLU A 98 -14.96 3.40 -3.17
N TYR A 99 -14.57 2.40 -2.35
CA TYR A 99 -13.44 1.52 -2.58
C TYR A 99 -13.67 0.52 -3.72
N VAL A 100 -14.87 -0.10 -3.79
CA VAL A 100 -15.15 -1.17 -4.77
C VAL A 100 -15.53 -0.60 -6.14
N ASN A 101 -16.35 0.46 -6.17
CA ASN A 101 -16.82 1.11 -7.38
C ASN A 101 -16.57 2.64 -7.33
N PRO A 102 -15.30 3.08 -7.43
CA PRO A 102 -14.99 4.50 -7.45
C PRO A 102 -15.61 5.20 -8.65
N ASN A 103 -15.87 6.49 -8.51
CA ASN A 103 -16.52 7.31 -9.55
C ASN A 103 -15.58 7.55 -10.75
N ILE A 104 -15.80 6.82 -11.84
CA ILE A 104 -14.98 6.90 -13.06
C ILE A 104 -14.98 8.31 -13.67
N GLU A 105 -16.11 9.01 -13.68
CA GLU A 105 -16.20 10.36 -14.26
C GLU A 105 -15.38 11.35 -13.42
N GLY A 106 -15.42 11.21 -12.08
CA GLY A 106 -14.57 11.97 -11.17
C GLY A 106 -13.07 11.70 -11.42
N ILE A 107 -12.70 10.44 -11.63
CA ILE A 107 -11.33 10.05 -11.97
C ILE A 107 -10.87 10.69 -13.28
N VAL A 108 -11.71 10.61 -14.35
CA VAL A 108 -11.42 11.22 -15.66
C VAL A 108 -11.22 12.73 -15.54
N ALA A 109 -12.08 13.41 -14.77
CA ALA A 109 -12.00 14.86 -14.55
C ALA A 109 -10.70 15.29 -13.85
N MET A 110 -10.12 14.42 -13.04
CA MET A 110 -8.84 14.68 -12.36
C MET A 110 -7.61 14.50 -13.27
N ASN A 111 -7.79 13.98 -14.50
CA ASN A 111 -6.73 13.77 -15.49
C ASN A 111 -5.46 13.11 -14.90
N PRO A 112 -5.55 11.88 -14.38
CA PRO A 112 -4.41 11.19 -13.79
C PRO A 112 -3.46 10.62 -14.85
N ASP A 113 -2.17 10.52 -14.50
CA ASP A 113 -1.17 9.81 -15.30
C ASP A 113 -1.11 8.32 -14.93
N LEU A 114 -1.47 8.00 -13.69
CA LEU A 114 -1.46 6.66 -13.11
C LEU A 114 -2.61 6.50 -12.12
N ILE A 115 -3.24 5.34 -12.16
CA ILE A 115 -4.21 4.90 -11.17
C ILE A 115 -3.68 3.63 -10.53
N LEU A 116 -3.67 3.57 -9.19
CA LEU A 116 -3.35 2.35 -8.44
C LEU A 116 -4.66 1.74 -7.95
N GLY A 117 -5.07 0.62 -8.55
CA GLY A 117 -6.23 -0.17 -8.16
C GLY A 117 -5.83 -1.40 -7.34
N THR A 118 -6.83 -2.27 -7.07
CA THR A 118 -6.67 -3.56 -6.39
C THR A 118 -7.58 -4.61 -7.02
N GLU A 119 -7.58 -5.83 -6.52
CA GLU A 119 -8.56 -6.86 -6.92
C GLU A 119 -10.01 -6.56 -6.52
N ALA A 120 -10.24 -5.57 -5.65
CA ALA A 120 -11.59 -5.19 -5.25
C ALA A 120 -12.39 -4.57 -6.40
N GLN A 121 -11.70 -3.93 -7.36
CA GLN A 121 -12.34 -3.43 -8.57
C GLN A 121 -12.49 -4.56 -9.59
N SER A 122 -13.67 -4.67 -10.19
CA SER A 122 -13.96 -5.74 -11.16
C SER A 122 -13.14 -5.61 -12.45
N ALA A 123 -13.04 -6.70 -13.22
CA ALA A 123 -12.40 -6.68 -14.53
C ALA A 123 -13.07 -5.68 -15.49
N GLU A 124 -14.40 -5.53 -15.43
CA GLU A 124 -15.15 -4.55 -16.21
C GLU A 124 -14.79 -3.12 -15.80
N TYR A 125 -14.55 -2.86 -14.52
CA TYR A 125 -14.09 -1.57 -14.03
C TYR A 125 -12.74 -1.19 -14.65
N TYR A 126 -11.78 -2.14 -14.64
CA TYR A 126 -10.49 -1.96 -15.28
C TYR A 126 -10.62 -1.64 -16.78
N GLN A 127 -11.46 -2.39 -17.51
CA GLN A 127 -11.72 -2.15 -18.94
C GLN A 127 -12.35 -0.76 -19.19
N GLN A 128 -13.25 -0.32 -18.32
CA GLN A 128 -13.85 1.01 -18.43
C GLN A 128 -12.82 2.13 -18.25
N ILE A 129 -11.90 2.01 -17.31
CA ILE A 129 -10.79 2.95 -17.12
C ILE A 129 -9.88 2.98 -18.36
N GLU A 130 -9.45 1.80 -18.83
CA GLU A 130 -8.54 1.65 -19.97
C GLU A 130 -9.15 2.15 -21.29
N SER A 131 -10.46 1.94 -21.50
CA SER A 131 -11.18 2.43 -22.68
C SER A 131 -11.21 3.97 -22.77
N ARG A 132 -10.97 4.67 -21.67
CA ARG A 132 -10.83 6.14 -21.63
C ARG A 132 -9.37 6.60 -21.81
N GLY A 133 -8.45 5.66 -22.11
CA GLY A 133 -7.02 5.94 -22.32
C GLY A 133 -6.24 6.14 -21.02
N LEU A 134 -6.85 5.89 -19.85
CA LEU A 134 -6.20 6.00 -18.56
C LEU A 134 -5.39 4.74 -18.23
N LYS A 135 -4.34 4.90 -17.43
CA LYS A 135 -3.44 3.81 -17.02
C LYS A 135 -3.77 3.39 -15.60
N ILE A 136 -4.11 2.11 -15.41
CA ILE A 136 -4.41 1.53 -14.11
C ILE A 136 -3.55 0.28 -13.85
N VAL A 137 -2.92 0.24 -12.68
CA VAL A 137 -2.06 -0.86 -12.21
C VAL A 137 -2.70 -1.47 -10.97
N ALA A 138 -2.85 -2.78 -10.95
CA ALA A 138 -3.35 -3.51 -9.80
C ALA A 138 -2.23 -3.79 -8.79
N ILE A 139 -2.48 -3.42 -7.54
CA ILE A 139 -1.65 -3.71 -6.38
C ILE A 139 -2.51 -4.56 -5.43
N SER A 140 -2.23 -5.85 -5.34
CA SER A 140 -3.11 -6.81 -4.64
C SER A 140 -2.30 -7.92 -3.96
N PRO A 141 -1.42 -7.56 -3.00
CA PRO A 141 -0.60 -8.53 -2.28
C PRO A 141 -1.45 -9.41 -1.37
N LYS A 142 -1.02 -10.66 -1.16
CA LYS A 142 -1.66 -11.66 -0.30
C LYS A 142 -0.79 -12.08 0.88
N THR A 143 0.50 -11.78 0.84
CA THR A 143 1.50 -12.14 1.85
C THR A 143 2.36 -10.93 2.21
N PHE A 144 3.09 -11.02 3.33
CA PHE A 144 4.05 -9.97 3.72
C PHE A 144 5.11 -9.75 2.65
N ASP A 145 5.61 -10.81 2.02
CA ASP A 145 6.61 -10.69 0.96
C ASP A 145 6.04 -9.95 -0.26
N GLU A 146 4.79 -10.24 -0.64
CA GLU A 146 4.12 -9.54 -1.73
C GLU A 146 3.81 -8.06 -1.40
N VAL A 147 3.67 -7.68 -0.12
CA VAL A 147 3.59 -6.26 0.28
C VAL A 147 4.92 -5.56 0.00
N LEU A 148 6.06 -6.19 0.31
CA LEU A 148 7.39 -5.65 -0.01
C LEU A 148 7.58 -5.51 -1.53
N ASP A 149 7.13 -6.51 -2.29
CA ASP A 149 7.13 -6.46 -3.76
C ASP A 149 6.25 -5.33 -4.30
N SER A 150 5.08 -5.10 -3.69
CA SER A 150 4.17 -3.99 -4.05
C SER A 150 4.83 -2.62 -3.84
N ILE A 151 5.51 -2.43 -2.71
CA ILE A 151 6.26 -1.20 -2.42
C ILE A 151 7.38 -1.00 -3.46
N THR A 152 8.10 -2.07 -3.79
CA THR A 152 9.16 -2.05 -4.79
C THR A 152 8.61 -1.72 -6.18
N LEU A 153 7.48 -2.32 -6.57
CA LEU A 153 6.80 -2.05 -7.84
C LEU A 153 6.34 -0.59 -7.93
N ILE A 154 5.67 -0.07 -6.88
CA ILE A 154 5.24 1.33 -6.85
C ILE A 154 6.47 2.26 -6.93
N GLY A 155 7.54 1.97 -6.19
CA GLY A 155 8.80 2.71 -6.29
C GLY A 155 9.33 2.78 -7.72
N LYS A 156 9.40 1.64 -8.40
CA LYS A 156 9.88 1.52 -9.78
C LYS A 156 9.04 2.33 -10.77
N ILE A 157 7.72 2.21 -10.72
CA ILE A 157 6.83 2.88 -11.68
C ILE A 157 6.68 4.38 -11.44
N THR A 158 7.02 4.85 -10.25
CA THR A 158 6.95 6.28 -9.87
C THR A 158 8.31 6.97 -9.81
N GLY A 159 9.41 6.23 -10.05
CA GLY A 159 10.78 6.75 -9.93
C GLY A 159 11.23 6.97 -8.48
N ALA A 160 10.59 6.31 -7.51
CA ALA A 160 10.91 6.39 -6.08
C ALA A 160 11.72 5.17 -5.58
N ASP A 161 12.52 4.54 -6.44
CA ASP A 161 13.25 3.29 -6.15
C ASP A 161 14.06 3.33 -4.87
N LYS A 162 14.76 4.46 -4.60
CA LYS A 162 15.59 4.59 -3.39
C LYS A 162 14.75 4.61 -2.11
N ALA A 163 13.61 5.30 -2.14
CA ALA A 163 12.70 5.36 -1.01
C ALA A 163 12.06 4.00 -0.78
N ALA A 164 11.64 3.31 -1.85
CA ALA A 164 11.12 1.95 -1.79
C ALA A 164 12.13 0.97 -1.19
N ALA A 165 13.37 0.96 -1.66
CA ALA A 165 14.42 0.09 -1.13
C ALA A 165 14.72 0.37 0.36
N ALA A 166 14.72 1.63 0.79
CA ALA A 166 14.92 1.98 2.20
C ALA A 166 13.74 1.53 3.07
N LEU A 167 12.50 1.68 2.57
CA LEU A 167 11.29 1.28 3.28
C LEU A 167 11.22 -0.25 3.42
N THR A 168 11.40 -0.99 2.33
CA THR A 168 11.36 -2.47 2.35
C THR A 168 12.45 -3.04 3.24
N ALA A 169 13.69 -2.55 3.17
CA ALA A 169 14.77 -2.98 4.06
C ALA A 169 14.46 -2.72 5.55
N SER A 170 13.79 -1.60 5.86
CA SER A 170 13.34 -1.31 7.23
C SER A 170 12.25 -2.29 7.68
N MET A 171 11.27 -2.58 6.82
CA MET A 171 10.20 -3.53 7.12
C MET A 171 10.74 -4.95 7.29
N GLU A 172 11.60 -5.42 6.39
CA GLU A 172 12.27 -6.72 6.48
C GLU A 172 13.03 -6.90 7.80
N LYS A 173 13.78 -5.87 8.21
CA LYS A 173 14.50 -5.88 9.49
C LYS A 173 13.55 -6.06 10.67
N ARG A 174 12.39 -5.39 10.65
CA ARG A 174 11.38 -5.47 11.72
C ARG A 174 10.71 -6.84 11.72
N ILE A 175 10.30 -7.35 10.56
CA ILE A 175 9.74 -8.70 10.40
C ILE A 175 10.73 -9.74 10.95
N LYS A 176 12.01 -9.64 10.54
CA LYS A 176 13.07 -10.53 10.99
C LYS A 176 13.30 -10.46 12.50
N ALA A 177 13.19 -9.28 13.10
CA ALA A 177 13.35 -9.12 14.56
C ALA A 177 12.26 -9.88 15.34
N VAL A 178 11.06 -10.01 14.79
CA VAL A 178 10.00 -10.84 15.35
C VAL A 178 10.29 -12.33 15.10
N THR A 179 10.47 -12.70 13.84
CA THR A 179 10.55 -14.11 13.42
C THR A 179 11.80 -14.81 13.95
N ASP A 180 12.95 -14.13 14.12
CA ASP A 180 14.16 -14.71 14.74
C ASP A 180 13.95 -15.14 16.20
N LYS A 181 13.03 -14.47 16.91
CA LYS A 181 12.66 -14.83 18.28
C LYS A 181 11.68 -15.99 18.31
N THR A 182 10.63 -15.90 17.53
CA THR A 182 9.53 -16.87 17.51
C THR A 182 9.90 -18.20 16.87
N ALA A 183 10.85 -18.22 15.92
CA ALA A 183 11.37 -19.45 15.31
C ALA A 183 12.09 -20.38 16.31
N LYS A 184 12.45 -19.90 17.51
CA LYS A 184 13.09 -20.67 18.56
C LYS A 184 12.09 -21.39 19.47
N LEU A 185 10.81 -21.08 19.35
CA LEU A 185 9.75 -21.65 20.15
C LEU A 185 9.47 -23.11 19.73
N SER A 186 9.34 -23.99 20.73
CA SER A 186 8.76 -25.31 20.51
C SER A 186 7.24 -25.19 20.32
N GLU A 187 6.60 -26.20 19.74
CA GLU A 187 5.14 -26.21 19.55
C GLU A 187 4.37 -26.00 20.87
N ALA A 188 4.86 -26.56 21.97
CA ALA A 188 4.26 -26.41 23.30
C ALA A 188 4.34 -24.95 23.85
N GLN A 189 5.20 -24.12 23.28
CA GLN A 189 5.34 -22.71 23.65
C GLN A 189 4.50 -21.76 22.79
N LYS A 190 3.85 -22.27 21.76
CA LYS A 190 3.00 -21.47 20.86
C LYS A 190 1.55 -21.49 21.36
N PRO A 191 1.04 -20.38 21.93
CA PRO A 191 -0.33 -20.38 22.43
C PRO A 191 -1.35 -20.37 21.29
N SER A 192 -2.52 -20.97 21.57
CA SER A 192 -3.68 -20.92 20.67
C SER A 192 -4.33 -19.55 20.70
N VAL A 193 -4.62 -19.00 19.51
CA VAL A 193 -5.14 -17.65 19.31
C VAL A 193 -6.46 -17.71 18.55
N PHE A 194 -7.49 -17.07 19.08
CA PHE A 194 -8.72 -16.74 18.36
C PHE A 194 -8.68 -15.26 17.96
N TYR A 195 -8.80 -15.00 16.66
CA TYR A 195 -9.04 -13.66 16.14
C TYR A 195 -10.49 -13.51 15.76
N ILE A 196 -11.14 -12.44 16.20
CA ILE A 196 -12.50 -12.10 15.77
C ILE A 196 -12.46 -10.86 14.87
N LEU A 197 -13.01 -11.01 13.66
CA LEU A 197 -13.16 -9.94 12.68
C LEU A 197 -14.52 -9.25 12.83
N TRP A 198 -15.58 -10.04 13.04
CA TRP A 198 -16.98 -9.59 13.16
C TRP A 198 -17.76 -10.54 14.05
N ASP A 199 -18.76 -10.04 14.78
CA ASP A 199 -19.47 -10.81 15.82
C ASP A 199 -20.82 -11.39 15.36
N ASP A 200 -21.52 -10.74 14.43
CA ASP A 200 -22.80 -11.24 13.91
C ASP A 200 -22.92 -11.03 12.37
N PRO A 201 -22.74 -12.07 11.54
CA PRO A 201 -22.32 -13.44 11.91
C PRO A 201 -20.89 -13.48 12.46
N LEU A 202 -20.61 -14.44 13.36
CA LEU A 202 -19.28 -14.59 13.95
C LEU A 202 -18.25 -14.99 12.89
N MET A 203 -17.37 -14.04 12.52
CA MET A 203 -16.36 -14.22 11.49
C MET A 203 -14.95 -14.15 12.07
N THR A 204 -14.07 -14.95 11.52
CA THR A 204 -12.65 -15.00 11.90
C THR A 204 -11.75 -14.92 10.66
N ALA A 205 -10.44 -14.98 10.87
CA ALA A 205 -9.43 -15.07 9.83
C ALA A 205 -8.84 -16.49 9.82
N GLY A 206 -8.90 -17.15 8.67
CA GLY A 206 -8.30 -18.44 8.42
C GLY A 206 -7.06 -18.31 7.53
N LYS A 207 -6.63 -19.46 7.01
CA LYS A 207 -5.48 -19.61 6.12
C LYS A 207 -5.55 -18.69 4.90
N GLY A 208 -4.40 -18.15 4.50
CA GLY A 208 -4.27 -17.26 3.36
C GLY A 208 -4.68 -15.81 3.65
N THR A 209 -4.94 -15.46 4.91
CA THR A 209 -5.15 -14.08 5.34
C THR A 209 -3.89 -13.51 6.00
N PHE A 210 -3.73 -12.19 5.95
CA PHE A 210 -2.65 -11.50 6.67
C PHE A 210 -2.70 -11.76 8.19
N THR A 211 -3.87 -11.86 8.76
CA THR A 211 -4.05 -12.13 10.19
C THR A 211 -3.51 -13.51 10.57
N ASP A 212 -3.79 -14.54 9.77
CA ASP A 212 -3.25 -15.88 9.98
C ASP A 212 -1.72 -15.88 9.88
N GLU A 213 -1.17 -15.20 8.88
CA GLU A 213 0.27 -15.04 8.73
C GLU A 213 0.89 -14.26 9.91
N MET A 214 0.23 -13.20 10.42
CA MET A 214 0.68 -12.45 11.60
C MET A 214 0.71 -13.31 12.85
N ILE A 215 -0.36 -14.05 13.13
CA ILE A 215 -0.44 -14.96 14.29
C ILE A 215 0.69 -15.98 14.22
N THR A 216 0.91 -16.59 13.06
CA THR A 216 1.95 -17.60 12.85
C THR A 216 3.36 -17.02 12.99
N LYS A 217 3.65 -15.88 12.33
CA LYS A 217 4.95 -15.20 12.44
C LYS A 217 5.23 -14.71 13.85
N ALA A 218 4.19 -14.29 14.57
CA ALA A 218 4.27 -13.90 15.98
C ALA A 218 4.41 -15.09 16.96
N GLY A 219 4.43 -16.32 16.46
CA GLY A 219 4.65 -17.53 17.27
C GLY A 219 3.38 -18.05 17.95
N GLY A 220 2.20 -17.71 17.47
CA GLY A 220 0.93 -18.28 17.89
C GLY A 220 0.43 -19.39 16.96
N VAL A 221 -0.64 -20.05 17.37
CA VAL A 221 -1.39 -21.02 16.58
C VAL A 221 -2.80 -20.48 16.38
N ASN A 222 -3.17 -20.17 15.15
CA ASN A 222 -4.54 -19.77 14.83
C ASN A 222 -5.48 -20.97 14.95
N ILE A 223 -6.49 -20.91 15.84
CA ILE A 223 -7.42 -22.04 16.06
C ILE A 223 -8.29 -22.36 14.84
N PHE A 224 -8.36 -21.46 13.86
CA PHE A 224 -9.06 -21.64 12.58
C PHE A 224 -8.12 -21.57 11.37
N GLY A 225 -6.83 -21.79 11.57
CA GLY A 225 -5.82 -21.82 10.50
C GLY A 225 -5.99 -22.93 9.46
N ASP A 226 -6.88 -23.89 9.68
CA ASP A 226 -7.26 -24.92 8.70
C ASP A 226 -8.40 -24.49 7.76
N LEU A 227 -9.11 -23.40 8.07
CA LEU A 227 -10.16 -22.83 7.24
C LEU A 227 -9.60 -21.77 6.32
N GLU A 228 -10.10 -21.66 5.11
CA GLU A 228 -9.62 -20.68 4.11
C GLU A 228 -10.29 -19.32 4.26
N SER A 229 -9.53 -18.25 4.02
CA SER A 229 -10.04 -16.86 3.92
C SER A 229 -10.67 -16.35 5.22
N TYR A 230 -11.88 -15.78 5.15
CA TYR A 230 -12.62 -15.21 6.29
C TYR A 230 -13.90 -16.01 6.57
N PRO A 231 -13.80 -17.17 7.22
CA PRO A 231 -14.96 -18.04 7.44
C PRO A 231 -15.88 -17.50 8.55
N THR A 232 -17.18 -17.82 8.40
CA THR A 232 -18.13 -17.78 9.51
C THR A 232 -17.95 -19.05 10.34
N VAL A 233 -17.87 -18.89 11.66
CA VAL A 233 -17.67 -19.99 12.61
C VAL A 233 -18.76 -19.98 13.67
N SER A 234 -18.96 -21.11 14.37
CA SER A 234 -19.86 -21.15 15.51
C SER A 234 -19.12 -20.83 16.82
N LEU A 235 -19.84 -20.26 17.78
CA LEU A 235 -19.29 -20.04 19.12
C LEU A 235 -18.91 -21.36 19.80
N GLU A 236 -19.66 -22.44 19.53
CA GLU A 236 -19.37 -23.79 20.05
C GLU A 236 -17.99 -24.28 19.57
N ASN A 237 -17.61 -23.98 18.33
CA ASN A 237 -16.28 -24.33 17.83
C ASN A 237 -15.17 -23.53 18.54
N VAL A 238 -15.42 -22.25 18.86
CA VAL A 238 -14.50 -21.44 19.67
C VAL A 238 -14.35 -22.02 21.07
N LEU A 239 -15.45 -22.37 21.72
CA LEU A 239 -15.46 -22.98 23.05
C LEU A 239 -14.73 -24.33 23.08
N ALA A 240 -14.97 -25.19 22.08
CA ALA A 240 -14.31 -26.48 21.96
C ALA A 240 -12.79 -26.37 21.74
N ALA A 241 -12.34 -25.32 21.05
CA ALA A 241 -10.91 -25.05 20.83
C ALA A 241 -10.21 -24.43 22.04
N ASP A 242 -10.95 -23.87 23.00
CA ASP A 242 -10.46 -23.21 24.23
C ASP A 242 -9.23 -22.32 23.98
N PRO A 243 -9.36 -21.21 23.25
CA PRO A 243 -8.21 -20.37 22.91
C PRO A 243 -7.55 -19.78 24.17
N GLN A 244 -6.23 -19.78 24.16
CA GLN A 244 -5.42 -19.18 25.24
C GLN A 244 -5.32 -17.66 25.12
N ILE A 245 -5.60 -17.12 23.93
CA ILE A 245 -5.60 -15.68 23.63
C ILE A 245 -6.78 -15.38 22.73
N MET A 246 -7.47 -14.27 22.98
CA MET A 246 -8.49 -13.71 22.10
C MET A 246 -8.06 -12.31 21.66
N VAL A 247 -8.18 -12.02 20.36
CA VAL A 247 -7.85 -10.70 19.78
C VAL A 247 -9.01 -10.26 18.90
N ALA A 248 -9.54 -9.07 19.15
CA ALA A 248 -10.55 -8.45 18.31
C ALA A 248 -9.95 -7.37 17.40
N GLY A 249 -10.23 -7.44 16.11
CA GLY A 249 -10.03 -6.32 15.20
C GLY A 249 -11.06 -5.23 15.50
N VAL A 250 -10.60 -4.03 15.82
CA VAL A 250 -11.50 -2.89 16.11
C VAL A 250 -11.11 -1.67 15.28
N GLY A 251 -12.14 -0.93 14.84
CA GLY A 251 -11.96 0.35 14.16
C GLY A 251 -12.30 1.53 15.06
N THR A 252 -12.41 2.70 14.46
CA THR A 252 -12.69 3.96 15.14
C THR A 252 -14.13 4.45 14.97
N ASN A 253 -14.91 3.80 14.09
CA ASN A 253 -16.29 4.15 13.81
C ASN A 253 -17.26 3.44 14.75
N GLU A 254 -18.51 3.91 14.78
CA GLU A 254 -19.60 3.26 15.51
C GLU A 254 -19.82 1.83 14.95
N GLY A 255 -20.01 0.85 15.82
CA GLY A 255 -20.12 -0.57 15.47
C GLY A 255 -18.79 -1.32 15.34
N GLU A 256 -17.69 -0.64 15.06
CA GLU A 256 -16.38 -1.30 14.90
C GLU A 256 -15.73 -1.74 16.21
N GLN A 257 -16.36 -1.45 17.36
CA GLN A 257 -15.96 -1.92 18.69
C GLN A 257 -16.72 -3.19 19.12
N GLU A 258 -17.76 -3.57 18.40
CA GLU A 258 -18.64 -4.71 18.75
C GLU A 258 -17.87 -6.03 18.88
N PRO A 259 -16.90 -6.38 18.01
CA PRO A 259 -16.11 -7.59 18.19
C PRO A 259 -15.38 -7.68 19.54
N PHE A 260 -14.86 -6.56 20.03
CA PHE A 260 -14.19 -6.52 21.34
C PHE A 260 -15.21 -6.61 22.49
N GLN A 261 -16.34 -5.93 22.37
CA GLN A 261 -17.43 -6.02 23.33
C GLN A 261 -17.98 -7.44 23.40
N PHE A 262 -18.11 -8.12 22.28
CA PHE A 262 -18.52 -9.52 22.22
C PHE A 262 -17.56 -10.43 22.99
N ILE A 263 -16.25 -10.45 22.68
CA ILE A 263 -15.32 -11.36 23.38
C ILE A 263 -15.09 -11.03 24.85
N THR A 264 -15.44 -9.82 25.28
CA THR A 264 -15.38 -9.41 26.69
C THR A 264 -16.70 -9.58 27.44
N GLY A 265 -17.85 -9.52 26.77
CA GLY A 265 -19.18 -9.53 27.36
C GLY A 265 -19.95 -10.86 27.23
N GLU A 266 -19.67 -11.69 26.22
CA GLU A 266 -20.36 -12.95 25.99
C GLU A 266 -20.13 -13.92 27.18
N ALA A 267 -21.21 -14.25 27.89
CA ALA A 267 -21.15 -15.06 29.10
C ALA A 267 -20.60 -16.47 28.86
N ARG A 268 -20.89 -17.06 27.70
CA ARG A 268 -20.42 -18.41 27.37
C ARG A 268 -18.90 -18.49 27.23
N LEU A 269 -18.23 -17.37 26.93
CA LEU A 269 -16.76 -17.29 26.82
C LEU A 269 -16.06 -17.16 28.18
N GLN A 270 -16.77 -16.94 29.27
CA GLN A 270 -16.19 -16.66 30.59
C GLN A 270 -15.21 -17.73 31.11
N ASP A 271 -15.48 -18.99 30.76
CA ASP A 271 -14.71 -20.16 31.23
C ASP A 271 -13.54 -20.52 30.28
N THR A 272 -13.36 -19.81 29.16
CA THR A 272 -12.24 -20.04 28.27
C THR A 272 -10.90 -19.65 28.92
N SER A 273 -9.84 -20.34 28.53
CA SER A 273 -8.47 -20.09 29.01
C SER A 273 -8.08 -18.61 28.83
N ALA A 274 -8.43 -17.97 27.72
CA ALA A 274 -8.15 -16.56 27.45
C ALA A 274 -8.81 -15.63 28.48
N ARG A 275 -10.09 -15.84 28.81
CA ARG A 275 -10.83 -15.02 29.75
C ARG A 275 -10.35 -15.23 31.19
N GLN A 276 -10.10 -16.48 31.58
CA GLN A 276 -9.61 -16.84 32.91
C GLN A 276 -8.22 -16.24 33.22
N ASN A 277 -7.38 -16.09 32.17
CA ASN A 277 -6.03 -15.56 32.30
C ASN A 277 -5.92 -14.07 31.88
N ASN A 278 -7.04 -13.38 31.65
CA ASN A 278 -7.08 -11.97 31.21
C ASN A 278 -6.27 -11.71 29.91
N ARG A 279 -6.25 -12.70 28.99
CA ARG A 279 -5.56 -12.59 27.70
C ARG A 279 -6.54 -12.29 26.58
N VAL A 280 -7.26 -11.17 26.71
CA VAL A 280 -8.25 -10.68 25.75
C VAL A 280 -7.86 -9.27 25.34
N TYR A 281 -7.63 -9.06 24.06
CA TYR A 281 -7.05 -7.84 23.52
C TYR A 281 -7.84 -7.30 22.33
N SER A 282 -7.68 -6.02 22.06
CA SER A 282 -8.09 -5.39 20.79
C SER A 282 -6.88 -4.95 20.00
N ILE A 283 -7.01 -4.93 18.67
CA ILE A 283 -6.01 -4.42 17.77
C ILE A 283 -6.69 -3.55 16.70
N ASN A 284 -6.00 -2.50 16.25
CA ASN A 284 -6.54 -1.64 15.21
C ASN A 284 -6.71 -2.42 13.90
N MET A 285 -7.96 -2.50 13.40
CA MET A 285 -8.30 -3.22 12.18
C MET A 285 -7.60 -2.66 10.95
N ASP A 286 -7.38 -1.34 10.87
CA ASP A 286 -6.72 -0.71 9.73
C ASP A 286 -5.30 -1.25 9.49
N ILE A 287 -4.51 -1.47 10.56
CA ILE A 287 -3.14 -1.98 10.39
C ILE A 287 -3.09 -3.49 10.14
N VAL A 288 -4.15 -4.23 10.53
CA VAL A 288 -4.26 -5.68 10.31
C VAL A 288 -4.75 -5.99 8.89
N SER A 289 -5.67 -5.18 8.36
CA SER A 289 -6.35 -5.46 7.09
C SER A 289 -5.78 -4.73 5.88
N ARG A 290 -4.96 -3.68 6.07
CA ARG A 290 -4.39 -2.91 4.97
C ARG A 290 -2.99 -3.40 4.62
N PRO A 291 -2.78 -4.00 3.44
CA PRO A 291 -1.47 -4.50 3.02
C PRO A 291 -0.56 -3.35 2.58
N GLY A 292 -0.07 -2.59 3.54
CA GLY A 292 0.78 -1.43 3.38
C GLY A 292 1.93 -1.40 4.39
N PRO A 293 2.65 -0.27 4.53
CA PRO A 293 3.82 -0.20 5.41
C PRO A 293 3.53 -0.50 6.88
N ARG A 294 2.31 -0.19 7.35
CA ARG A 294 1.90 -0.41 8.76
C ARG A 294 1.57 -1.86 9.12
N ILE A 295 1.56 -2.77 8.13
CA ILE A 295 1.32 -4.20 8.40
C ILE A 295 2.37 -4.78 9.37
N VAL A 296 3.59 -4.21 9.37
CA VAL A 296 4.65 -4.59 10.32
C VAL A 296 4.33 -4.13 11.74
N ASP A 297 3.64 -2.99 11.90
CA ASP A 297 3.18 -2.52 13.21
C ASP A 297 2.17 -3.52 13.81
N ALA A 298 1.29 -4.07 12.96
CA ALA A 298 0.35 -5.11 13.39
C ALA A 298 1.09 -6.40 13.80
N LEU A 299 2.07 -6.85 13.03
CA LEU A 299 2.89 -8.01 13.37
C LEU A 299 3.60 -7.84 14.73
N GLU A 300 4.19 -6.67 14.97
CA GLU A 300 4.84 -6.37 16.25
C GLU A 300 3.83 -6.36 17.41
N GLN A 301 2.62 -5.80 17.19
CA GLN A 301 1.56 -5.84 18.20
C GLN A 301 1.09 -7.27 18.50
N PHE A 302 0.89 -8.11 17.47
CA PHE A 302 0.60 -9.53 17.67
C PHE A 302 1.72 -10.22 18.45
N ALA A 303 2.98 -9.93 18.15
CA ALA A 303 4.12 -10.50 18.86
C ALA A 303 4.13 -10.10 20.35
N HIS A 304 3.83 -8.86 20.68
CA HIS A 304 3.69 -8.40 22.06
C HIS A 304 2.48 -9.02 22.78
N ILE A 305 1.36 -9.20 22.10
CA ILE A 305 0.15 -9.82 22.65
C ILE A 305 0.41 -11.31 22.93
N ILE A 306 1.04 -11.99 21.99
CA ILE A 306 1.23 -13.46 22.05
C ILE A 306 2.36 -13.83 23.00
N HIS A 307 3.48 -13.10 22.94
CA HIS A 307 4.71 -13.37 23.70
C HIS A 307 5.28 -12.12 24.39
N PRO A 308 4.56 -11.51 25.34
CA PRO A 308 5.05 -10.29 26.02
C PRO A 308 6.42 -10.49 26.67
N GLU A 309 6.78 -11.71 27.08
CA GLU A 309 8.06 -12.06 27.69
C GLU A 309 9.24 -11.98 26.68
N LEU A 310 9.00 -12.10 25.38
CA LEU A 310 10.02 -12.00 24.34
C LEU A 310 10.17 -10.59 23.77
N PHE A 311 9.15 -9.76 23.93
CA PHE A 311 9.05 -8.46 23.25
C PHE A 311 8.87 -7.28 24.22
N SER A 312 9.20 -7.47 25.50
CA SER A 312 9.21 -6.43 26.54
C SER A 312 10.27 -5.35 26.30
#